data_c294a619fe4d08c98003f290d2a38e3f
#
_entry.id   c294a619fe4d08c98003f290d2a38e3f
#
_cell.length_a   1.000
_cell.length_b   1.000
_cell.length_c   1.000
_cell.angle_alpha   90.00
_cell.angle_beta   90.00
_cell.angle_gamma   90.00
#
_symmetry.space_group_name_H-M   'P 1'
#
loop_
_entity.id
_entity.type
_entity.pdbx_description
1 polymer ?
#
loop_
_entity_poly.entity_id
_entity_poly.type
_entity_poly.pdbx_seq_one_letter_code
_entity_poly.pdbx_strand_id
1 'polypeptide(L)'
;MDTLISNVTVVTMNEKMDVLFGAYIGIQDGKILSISKTAPEQMPNTILDGTGMVAIPGLINCHTHLAQTALRSYLDDLSRAEALEKQLQKEAKMDSRAAKAAVKLAMAECLRFGVTSVSDLYYYPEATAQAADEVGMKANIALSAYRFIDENEEFDFETDEQCQELVRVCDKWHGHDDGRIRIDAGIWAEYTSNHLLWESLAGYANEKGIGMQLHLAQSQEESESCLDRTGLSQAELLSCHRLFSVPTTATGCACMSESDRKILGKYKVSAVATPIAAAKAGNPGTPVLESVKAGMNVALGTGGVIDSGNLDLFEVIRATALSVRAAEGKAEALPAPAALMMATVCGARAQGRADSCGMLKEGMDADIALLDFSAPHLIPCHNVLSSLCFNAKGGDVAMTMVRGKVLYQNGQFPTIDLKEVVEELTTYAIPKLFNEDKQ
;
A
#
# COMPACT_ATOMS: atom_id res chain seq x y z
N MET A 1 -12.80 -5.21 28.36
CA MET A 1 -12.61 -5.96 27.10
C MET A 1 -13.93 -5.91 26.33
N ASP A 2 -13.85 -5.41 25.06
CA ASP A 2 -15.04 -5.20 24.23
C ASP A 2 -15.32 -6.42 23.36
N THR A 3 -14.27 -6.99 22.79
CA THR A 3 -14.34 -8.13 21.88
C THR A 3 -13.29 -9.18 22.23
N LEU A 4 -13.63 -10.45 22.06
CA LEU A 4 -12.73 -11.59 22.18
C LEU A 4 -12.76 -12.41 20.88
N ILE A 5 -11.60 -12.63 20.27
CA ILE A 5 -11.45 -13.67 19.26
C ILE A 5 -10.98 -14.93 20.01
N SER A 6 -11.78 -16.00 19.96
CA SER A 6 -11.57 -17.21 20.76
C SER A 6 -11.08 -18.38 19.90
N ASN A 7 -10.24 -19.24 20.49
CA ASN A 7 -9.77 -20.49 19.88
C ASN A 7 -9.17 -20.35 18.48
N VAL A 8 -8.31 -19.34 18.29
CA VAL A 8 -7.71 -18.99 16.99
C VAL A 8 -6.22 -19.35 16.94
N THR A 9 -5.70 -19.71 15.79
CA THR A 9 -4.25 -19.76 15.58
C THR A 9 -3.74 -18.34 15.30
N VAL A 10 -2.85 -17.82 16.16
CA VAL A 10 -2.33 -16.46 16.06
C VAL A 10 -0.91 -16.49 15.50
N VAL A 11 -0.70 -15.79 14.39
CA VAL A 11 0.62 -15.49 13.83
C VAL A 11 0.97 -14.06 14.21
N THR A 12 1.89 -13.90 15.15
CA THR A 12 2.14 -12.58 15.77
C THR A 12 2.91 -11.61 14.91
N MET A 13 3.73 -12.12 13.99
CA MET A 13 4.72 -11.35 13.21
C MET A 13 5.71 -10.57 14.10
N ASN A 14 5.87 -10.97 15.37
CA ASN A 14 6.88 -10.43 16.26
C ASN A 14 8.30 -10.89 15.87
N GLU A 15 9.31 -10.42 16.56
CA GLU A 15 10.72 -10.75 16.28
C GLU A 15 11.02 -12.26 16.31
N LYS A 16 10.26 -13.04 17.08
CA LYS A 16 10.39 -14.50 17.18
C LYS A 16 9.53 -15.27 16.19
N MET A 17 8.66 -14.57 15.44
CA MET A 17 7.68 -15.17 14.54
C MET A 17 6.80 -16.21 15.23
N ASP A 18 6.34 -15.90 16.46
CA ASP A 18 5.54 -16.81 17.28
C ASP A 18 4.23 -17.18 16.59
N VAL A 19 3.92 -18.49 16.59
CA VAL A 19 2.64 -19.04 16.16
C VAL A 19 1.98 -19.71 17.40
N LEU A 20 0.84 -19.17 17.80
CA LEU A 20 0.12 -19.63 19.00
C LEU A 20 -1.16 -20.34 18.57
N PHE A 21 -1.25 -21.64 18.85
CA PHE A 21 -2.44 -22.44 18.53
C PHE A 21 -3.47 -22.40 19.66
N GLY A 22 -4.77 -22.29 19.30
CA GLY A 22 -5.87 -22.29 20.25
C GLY A 22 -5.83 -21.10 21.21
N ALA A 23 -5.36 -19.95 20.72
CA ALA A 23 -5.20 -18.75 21.52
C ALA A 23 -6.46 -17.87 21.54
N TYR A 24 -6.44 -16.88 22.41
CA TYR A 24 -7.47 -15.88 22.61
C TYR A 24 -6.87 -14.50 22.39
N ILE A 25 -7.53 -13.63 21.61
CA ILE A 25 -7.15 -12.23 21.42
C ILE A 25 -8.22 -11.38 22.07
N GLY A 26 -7.88 -10.73 23.18
CA GLY A 26 -8.74 -9.74 23.84
C GLY A 26 -8.52 -8.36 23.24
N ILE A 27 -9.61 -7.65 22.92
CA ILE A 27 -9.57 -6.31 22.29
C ILE A 27 -10.35 -5.36 23.18
N GLN A 28 -9.79 -4.16 23.41
CA GLN A 28 -10.42 -3.07 24.13
C GLN A 28 -10.03 -1.73 23.54
N ASP A 29 -10.99 -0.83 23.37
CA ASP A 29 -10.77 0.54 22.87
C ASP A 29 -9.96 0.56 21.56
N GLY A 30 -10.23 -0.38 20.67
CA GLY A 30 -9.56 -0.51 19.38
C GLY A 30 -8.14 -1.09 19.43
N LYS A 31 -7.65 -1.50 20.60
CA LYS A 31 -6.29 -2.05 20.79
C LYS A 31 -6.33 -3.50 21.25
N ILE A 32 -5.25 -4.21 20.95
CA ILE A 32 -5.02 -5.56 21.48
C ILE A 32 -4.71 -5.43 22.99
N LEU A 33 -5.63 -5.90 23.82
CA LEU A 33 -5.48 -5.90 25.27
C LEU A 33 -4.60 -7.07 25.73
N SER A 34 -4.81 -8.25 25.13
CA SER A 34 -4.09 -9.47 25.50
C SER A 34 -4.06 -10.51 24.38
N ILE A 35 -3.02 -11.32 24.35
CA ILE A 35 -2.93 -12.53 23.54
C ILE A 35 -2.50 -13.67 24.47
N SER A 36 -3.37 -14.66 24.68
CA SER A 36 -3.17 -15.71 25.67
C SER A 36 -3.64 -17.08 25.16
N LYS A 37 -3.03 -18.15 25.65
CA LYS A 37 -3.53 -19.54 25.49
C LYS A 37 -4.62 -19.91 26.50
N THR A 38 -4.80 -19.06 27.51
CA THR A 38 -5.83 -19.26 28.55
C THR A 38 -6.99 -18.34 28.26
N ALA A 39 -8.22 -18.89 28.32
CA ALA A 39 -9.43 -18.09 28.20
C ALA A 39 -9.48 -17.03 29.31
N PRO A 40 -9.95 -15.80 29.03
CA PRO A 40 -10.08 -14.76 30.03
C PRO A 40 -11.14 -15.16 31.08
N GLU A 41 -10.94 -14.73 32.32
CA GLU A 41 -11.90 -15.00 33.43
C GLU A 41 -13.25 -14.32 33.19
N GLN A 42 -13.24 -13.11 32.61
CA GLN A 42 -14.45 -12.37 32.27
C GLN A 42 -14.63 -12.34 30.76
N MET A 43 -15.73 -12.90 30.29
CA MET A 43 -16.10 -12.90 28.88
C MET A 43 -16.74 -11.56 28.52
N PRO A 44 -16.35 -10.96 27.35
CA PRO A 44 -16.98 -9.75 26.83
C PRO A 44 -18.36 -10.06 26.21
N ASN A 45 -19.07 -8.99 25.86
CA ASN A 45 -20.35 -9.11 25.17
C ASN A 45 -20.22 -9.64 23.74
N THR A 46 -19.10 -9.35 23.08
CA THR A 46 -18.83 -9.81 21.71
C THR A 46 -17.74 -10.87 21.69
N ILE A 47 -18.11 -12.06 21.21
CA ILE A 47 -17.18 -13.18 21.03
C ILE A 47 -17.19 -13.59 19.55
N LEU A 48 -16.02 -13.59 18.94
CA LEU A 48 -15.81 -14.09 17.58
C LEU A 48 -15.13 -15.45 17.67
N ASP A 49 -15.77 -16.47 17.11
CA ASP A 49 -15.20 -17.81 17.07
C ASP A 49 -14.13 -17.91 15.99
N GLY A 50 -12.89 -18.17 16.41
CA GLY A 50 -11.72 -18.35 15.54
C GLY A 50 -11.35 -19.80 15.29
N THR A 51 -12.23 -20.75 15.63
CA THR A 51 -11.97 -22.18 15.43
C THR A 51 -11.71 -22.50 13.96
N GLY A 52 -10.55 -23.10 13.67
CA GLY A 52 -10.12 -23.40 12.30
C GLY A 52 -9.58 -22.19 11.54
N MET A 53 -9.50 -21.01 12.16
CA MET A 53 -8.99 -19.79 11.55
C MET A 53 -7.56 -19.46 11.99
N VAL A 54 -6.89 -18.67 11.14
CA VAL A 54 -5.58 -18.09 11.41
C VAL A 54 -5.72 -16.56 11.46
N ALA A 55 -5.37 -15.97 12.60
CA ALA A 55 -5.26 -14.51 12.77
C ALA A 55 -3.85 -14.05 12.40
N ILE A 56 -3.76 -13.07 11.54
CA ILE A 56 -2.52 -12.36 11.19
C ILE A 56 -2.71 -10.86 11.42
N PRO A 57 -1.64 -10.07 11.57
CA PRO A 57 -1.75 -8.62 11.44
C PRO A 57 -2.40 -8.27 10.11
N GLY A 58 -3.27 -7.29 10.11
CA GLY A 58 -3.82 -6.77 8.86
C GLY A 58 -2.70 -6.42 7.88
N LEU A 59 -2.87 -6.80 6.63
CA LEU A 59 -1.88 -6.55 5.58
C LEU A 59 -1.81 -5.05 5.27
N ILE A 60 -0.62 -4.59 4.89
CA ILE A 60 -0.32 -3.19 4.60
C ILE A 60 0.14 -3.07 3.15
N ASN A 61 -0.69 -2.44 2.32
CA ASN A 61 -0.39 -2.17 0.92
C ASN A 61 0.32 -0.82 0.79
N CYS A 62 1.63 -0.84 0.59
CA CYS A 62 2.48 0.36 0.64
C CYS A 62 2.54 1.16 -0.65
N HIS A 63 1.80 0.75 -1.68
CA HIS A 63 1.68 1.54 -2.91
C HIS A 63 0.46 1.12 -3.71
N THR A 64 -0.42 2.08 -3.94
CA THR A 64 -1.64 1.92 -4.74
C THR A 64 -1.92 3.18 -5.57
N HIS A 65 -2.81 3.00 -6.57
CA HIS A 65 -3.52 4.03 -7.30
C HIS A 65 -5.00 3.67 -7.26
N LEU A 66 -5.66 3.90 -6.11
CA LEU A 66 -6.99 3.34 -5.83
C LEU A 66 -8.06 3.77 -6.84
N ALA A 67 -8.03 5.02 -7.29
CA ALA A 67 -9.02 5.52 -8.25
C ALA A 67 -8.89 4.88 -9.64
N GLN A 68 -7.74 4.29 -9.99
CA GLN A 68 -7.57 3.52 -11.23
C GLN A 68 -8.44 2.26 -11.30
N THR A 69 -9.13 1.89 -10.21
CA THR A 69 -10.10 0.79 -10.21
C THR A 69 -11.21 1.01 -11.24
N ALA A 70 -11.54 2.24 -11.59
CA ALA A 70 -12.46 2.56 -12.68
C ALA A 70 -11.92 2.16 -14.08
N LEU A 71 -10.63 1.88 -14.23
CA LEU A 71 -9.96 1.51 -15.49
C LEU A 71 -9.55 0.03 -15.53
N ARG A 72 -10.00 -0.80 -14.61
CA ARG A 72 -9.67 -2.23 -14.52
C ARG A 72 -9.84 -2.93 -15.89
N SER A 73 -8.80 -3.67 -16.29
CA SER A 73 -8.76 -4.45 -17.56
C SER A 73 -8.83 -3.62 -18.85
N TYR A 74 -8.73 -2.30 -18.78
CA TYR A 74 -8.85 -1.43 -19.96
C TYR A 74 -7.55 -1.34 -20.78
N LEU A 75 -6.39 -1.49 -20.11
CA LEU A 75 -5.08 -1.25 -20.72
C LEU A 75 -4.26 -2.53 -20.94
N ASP A 76 -4.88 -3.70 -20.76
CA ASP A 76 -4.20 -4.98 -20.90
C ASP A 76 -3.78 -5.24 -22.36
N ASP A 77 -2.64 -5.92 -22.55
CA ASP A 77 -2.09 -6.33 -23.85
C ASP A 77 -1.77 -5.18 -24.82
N LEU A 78 -1.61 -3.96 -24.30
CA LEU A 78 -1.17 -2.78 -25.06
C LEU A 78 0.34 -2.55 -24.88
N SER A 79 0.97 -1.93 -25.87
CA SER A 79 2.31 -1.39 -25.69
C SER A 79 2.31 -0.29 -24.61
N ARG A 80 3.47 -0.09 -23.95
CA ARG A 80 3.60 0.94 -22.91
C ARG A 80 3.13 2.32 -23.35
N ALA A 81 3.48 2.72 -24.59
CA ALA A 81 3.10 4.01 -25.13
C ALA A 81 1.59 4.13 -25.35
N GLU A 82 0.98 3.10 -25.97
CA GLU A 82 -0.48 3.08 -26.19
C GLU A 82 -1.26 3.02 -24.86
N ALA A 83 -0.78 2.24 -23.90
CA ALA A 83 -1.39 2.15 -22.57
C ALA A 83 -1.37 3.52 -21.86
N LEU A 84 -0.21 4.19 -21.84
CA LEU A 84 -0.05 5.52 -21.24
C LEU A 84 -0.95 6.56 -21.91
N GLU A 85 -0.96 6.62 -23.24
CA GLU A 85 -1.83 7.55 -23.97
C GLU A 85 -3.31 7.36 -23.60
N LYS A 86 -3.79 6.12 -23.66
CA LYS A 86 -5.19 5.79 -23.32
C LYS A 86 -5.52 6.05 -21.87
N GLN A 87 -4.57 5.77 -20.96
CA GLN A 87 -4.70 6.05 -19.53
C GLN A 87 -4.91 7.55 -19.31
N LEU A 88 -4.00 8.39 -19.82
CA LEU A 88 -4.06 9.83 -19.65
C LEU A 88 -5.34 10.44 -20.23
N GLN A 89 -5.80 9.95 -21.39
CA GLN A 89 -7.09 10.37 -21.98
C GLN A 89 -8.29 10.08 -21.07
N LYS A 90 -8.29 8.96 -20.34
CA LYS A 90 -9.38 8.61 -19.42
C LYS A 90 -9.24 9.33 -18.08
N GLU A 91 -8.04 9.39 -17.54
CA GLU A 91 -7.77 10.10 -16.28
C GLU A 91 -8.07 11.60 -16.39
N ALA A 92 -7.84 12.23 -17.56
CA ALA A 92 -8.22 13.63 -17.81
C ALA A 92 -9.75 13.89 -17.73
N LYS A 93 -10.59 12.85 -17.89
CA LYS A 93 -12.04 12.95 -17.74
C LYS A 93 -12.52 12.64 -16.32
N MET A 94 -11.66 12.12 -15.46
CA MET A 94 -11.99 11.81 -14.08
C MET A 94 -12.26 13.11 -13.28
N ASP A 95 -13.18 13.04 -12.35
CA ASP A 95 -13.37 14.07 -11.35
C ASP A 95 -13.40 13.47 -9.93
N SER A 96 -13.45 14.32 -8.93
CA SER A 96 -13.43 13.90 -7.52
C SER A 96 -14.57 12.92 -7.15
N ARG A 97 -15.76 13.06 -7.77
CA ARG A 97 -16.90 12.16 -7.55
C ARG A 97 -16.63 10.76 -8.11
N ALA A 98 -16.14 10.69 -9.36
CA ALA A 98 -15.77 9.42 -10.00
C ALA A 98 -14.59 8.75 -9.26
N ALA A 99 -13.58 9.54 -8.87
CA ALA A 99 -12.44 9.06 -8.11
C ALA A 99 -12.89 8.47 -6.76
N LYS A 100 -13.76 9.16 -6.00
CA LYS A 100 -14.27 8.68 -4.71
C LYS A 100 -15.01 7.35 -4.82
N ALA A 101 -15.85 7.19 -5.85
CA ALA A 101 -16.57 5.94 -6.09
C ALA A 101 -15.60 4.78 -6.39
N ALA A 102 -14.60 5.02 -7.25
CA ALA A 102 -13.58 4.04 -7.58
C ALA A 102 -12.71 3.67 -6.36
N VAL A 103 -12.31 4.66 -5.56
CA VAL A 103 -11.56 4.45 -4.31
C VAL A 103 -12.35 3.62 -3.31
N LYS A 104 -13.64 3.87 -3.12
CA LYS A 104 -14.49 3.05 -2.24
C LYS A 104 -14.55 1.59 -2.68
N LEU A 105 -14.66 1.34 -4.00
CA LEU A 105 -14.62 -0.03 -4.52
C LEU A 105 -13.25 -0.67 -4.28
N ALA A 106 -12.17 0.05 -4.52
CA ALA A 106 -10.81 -0.42 -4.25
C ALA A 106 -10.60 -0.76 -2.76
N MET A 107 -11.09 0.09 -1.85
CA MET A 107 -11.01 -0.17 -0.41
C MET A 107 -11.85 -1.38 0.01
N ALA A 108 -13.02 -1.59 -0.59
CA ALA A 108 -13.80 -2.80 -0.37
C ALA A 108 -13.02 -4.06 -0.80
N GLU A 109 -12.34 -4.01 -1.95
CA GLU A 109 -11.47 -5.09 -2.41
C GLU A 109 -10.28 -5.32 -1.48
N CYS A 110 -9.60 -4.26 -1.05
CA CYS A 110 -8.54 -4.33 -0.06
C CYS A 110 -9.00 -5.01 1.25
N LEU A 111 -10.12 -4.57 1.81
CA LEU A 111 -10.71 -5.16 3.01
C LEU A 111 -11.11 -6.63 2.79
N ARG A 112 -11.67 -6.95 1.63
CA ARG A 112 -11.99 -8.33 1.23
C ARG A 112 -10.77 -9.24 1.26
N PHE A 113 -9.59 -8.70 1.02
CA PHE A 113 -8.31 -9.42 0.95
C PHE A 113 -7.43 -9.22 2.19
N GLY A 114 -7.98 -8.73 3.29
CA GLY A 114 -7.26 -8.64 4.58
C GLY A 114 -6.33 -7.42 4.69
N VAL A 115 -6.39 -6.47 3.78
CA VAL A 115 -5.61 -5.22 3.82
C VAL A 115 -6.30 -4.23 4.74
N THR A 116 -5.59 -3.72 5.74
CA THR A 116 -6.10 -2.78 6.74
C THR A 116 -5.56 -1.36 6.57
N SER A 117 -4.47 -1.21 5.83
CA SER A 117 -3.83 0.08 5.56
C SER A 117 -3.29 0.15 4.14
N VAL A 118 -3.46 1.29 3.50
CA VAL A 118 -2.98 1.56 2.13
C VAL A 118 -2.10 2.81 2.09
N SER A 119 -1.14 2.84 1.16
CA SER A 119 -0.52 4.08 0.69
C SER A 119 -1.03 4.35 -0.73
N ASP A 120 -1.63 5.50 -0.94
CA ASP A 120 -2.20 5.91 -2.23
C ASP A 120 -1.48 7.14 -2.75
N LEU A 121 -0.93 7.06 -3.96
CA LEU A 121 -0.27 8.15 -4.65
C LEU A 121 -1.08 8.49 -5.91
N TYR A 122 -1.94 9.51 -5.85
CA TYR A 122 -2.80 9.84 -6.98
C TYR A 122 -3.21 11.32 -7.01
N TYR A 123 -4.07 11.70 -7.98
CA TYR A 123 -4.46 13.09 -8.25
C TYR A 123 -5.61 13.63 -7.40
N TYR A 124 -6.33 12.77 -6.66
CA TYR A 124 -7.54 13.13 -5.90
C TYR A 124 -7.40 12.83 -4.41
N PRO A 125 -6.44 13.45 -3.70
CA PRO A 125 -6.16 13.11 -2.30
C PRO A 125 -7.34 13.39 -1.37
N GLU A 126 -8.11 14.44 -1.61
CA GLU A 126 -9.32 14.77 -0.84
C GLU A 126 -10.40 13.68 -0.98
N ALA A 127 -10.62 13.18 -2.21
CA ALA A 127 -11.59 12.11 -2.46
C ALA A 127 -11.15 10.79 -1.78
N THR A 128 -9.86 10.48 -1.82
CA THR A 128 -9.29 9.31 -1.14
C THR A 128 -9.43 9.44 0.38
N ALA A 129 -9.15 10.61 0.96
CA ALA A 129 -9.28 10.87 2.40
C ALA A 129 -10.74 10.73 2.87
N GLN A 130 -11.69 11.31 2.14
CA GLN A 130 -13.12 11.15 2.43
C GLN A 130 -13.57 9.69 2.37
N ALA A 131 -13.16 8.95 1.34
CA ALA A 131 -13.47 7.53 1.21
C ALA A 131 -12.88 6.73 2.38
N ALA A 132 -11.61 6.96 2.73
CA ALA A 132 -10.94 6.29 3.84
C ALA A 132 -11.64 6.57 5.19
N ASP A 133 -12.13 7.80 5.38
CA ASP A 133 -12.88 8.17 6.58
C ASP A 133 -14.22 7.43 6.68
N GLU A 134 -15.01 7.46 5.61
CA GLU A 134 -16.30 6.77 5.53
C GLU A 134 -16.17 5.25 5.67
N VAL A 135 -15.15 4.66 5.07
CA VAL A 135 -14.88 3.22 5.12
C VAL A 135 -14.32 2.78 6.47
N GLY A 136 -13.54 3.64 7.13
CA GLY A 136 -12.87 3.32 8.39
C GLY A 136 -11.48 2.69 8.22
N MET A 137 -10.92 2.68 7.01
CA MET A 137 -9.62 2.09 6.70
C MET A 137 -8.46 3.04 7.04
N LYS A 138 -7.28 2.51 7.36
CA LYS A 138 -6.06 3.32 7.47
C LYS A 138 -5.54 3.71 6.10
N ALA A 139 -5.09 4.96 5.94
CA ALA A 139 -4.53 5.43 4.69
C ALA A 139 -3.39 6.44 4.91
N ASN A 140 -2.31 6.27 4.14
CA ASN A 140 -1.30 7.28 3.87
C ASN A 140 -1.53 7.79 2.44
N ILE A 141 -1.88 9.04 2.28
CA ILE A 141 -2.36 9.59 1.01
C ILE A 141 -1.39 10.67 0.54
N ALA A 142 -0.91 10.54 -0.67
CA ALA A 142 -0.03 11.52 -1.29
C ALA A 142 -0.66 12.09 -2.56
N LEU A 143 -0.59 13.41 -2.71
CA LEU A 143 -0.87 14.05 -3.99
C LEU A 143 0.27 13.73 -4.95
N SER A 144 -0.06 13.16 -6.08
CA SER A 144 0.89 12.94 -7.17
C SER A 144 1.14 14.25 -7.90
N ALA A 145 2.06 15.05 -7.39
CA ALA A 145 2.44 16.27 -8.08
C ALA A 145 3.07 15.93 -9.44
N TYR A 146 2.43 16.42 -10.48
CA TYR A 146 2.81 16.22 -11.88
C TYR A 146 2.83 17.60 -12.57
N ARG A 147 4.02 18.17 -12.69
CA ARG A 147 4.17 19.48 -13.28
C ARG A 147 5.54 19.60 -13.93
N PHE A 148 5.54 19.79 -15.23
CA PHE A 148 6.73 20.25 -15.95
C PHE A 148 6.84 21.76 -15.76
N ILE A 149 7.81 22.19 -14.96
CA ILE A 149 8.16 23.59 -14.77
C ILE A 149 9.27 23.90 -15.77
N ASP A 150 9.04 24.89 -16.65
CA ASP A 150 10.10 25.39 -17.53
C ASP A 150 11.19 26.04 -16.66
N GLU A 151 12.47 25.89 -17.02
CA GLU A 151 13.60 26.51 -16.30
C GLU A 151 13.50 28.04 -16.21
N ASN A 152 12.72 28.64 -17.10
CA ASN A 152 12.47 30.10 -17.15
C ASN A 152 11.14 30.48 -16.48
N GLU A 153 10.34 29.53 -16.00
CA GLU A 153 9.08 29.79 -15.31
C GLU A 153 9.36 30.12 -13.85
N GLU A 154 8.82 31.22 -13.34
CA GLU A 154 8.83 31.53 -11.91
C GLU A 154 7.94 30.49 -11.19
N PHE A 155 8.56 29.64 -10.38
CA PHE A 155 7.84 28.70 -9.51
C PHE A 155 7.74 29.26 -8.11
N ASP A 156 6.53 29.36 -7.61
CA ASP A 156 6.23 29.76 -6.24
C ASP A 156 5.28 28.72 -5.60
N PHE A 157 5.76 28.06 -4.57
CA PHE A 157 5.01 27.05 -3.80
C PHE A 157 3.68 27.61 -3.26
N GLU A 158 3.66 28.87 -2.83
CA GLU A 158 2.50 29.51 -2.20
C GLU A 158 1.37 29.80 -3.21
N THR A 159 1.68 29.85 -4.50
CA THR A 159 0.70 30.12 -5.57
C THR A 159 0.44 28.94 -6.49
N ASP A 160 1.26 27.89 -6.43
CA ASP A 160 1.08 26.68 -7.23
C ASP A 160 -0.16 25.89 -6.77
N GLU A 161 -1.10 25.63 -7.70
CA GLU A 161 -2.37 24.98 -7.39
C GLU A 161 -2.22 23.58 -6.78
N GLN A 162 -1.27 22.77 -7.26
CA GLN A 162 -1.06 21.42 -6.72
C GLN A 162 -0.41 21.47 -5.35
N CYS A 163 0.53 22.36 -5.12
CA CYS A 163 1.13 22.60 -3.81
C CYS A 163 0.09 23.08 -2.80
N GLN A 164 -0.76 24.02 -3.21
CA GLN A 164 -1.83 24.52 -2.35
C GLN A 164 -2.95 23.48 -2.10
N GLU A 165 -3.19 22.58 -3.04
CA GLU A 165 -4.04 21.40 -2.81
C GLU A 165 -3.44 20.51 -1.71
N LEU A 166 -2.15 20.19 -1.79
CA LEU A 166 -1.46 19.42 -0.74
C LEU A 166 -1.59 20.12 0.62
N VAL A 167 -1.37 21.43 0.69
CA VAL A 167 -1.51 22.20 1.94
C VAL A 167 -2.91 22.06 2.51
N ARG A 168 -3.95 22.30 1.70
CA ARG A 168 -5.37 22.20 2.13
C ARG A 168 -5.72 20.81 2.64
N VAL A 169 -5.29 19.77 1.91
CA VAL A 169 -5.59 18.38 2.28
C VAL A 169 -4.81 17.98 3.52
N CYS A 170 -3.56 18.42 3.66
CA CYS A 170 -2.75 18.18 4.85
C CYS A 170 -3.37 18.84 6.09
N ASP A 171 -3.69 20.11 6.02
CA ASP A 171 -4.29 20.83 7.16
C ASP A 171 -5.63 20.24 7.60
N LYS A 172 -6.40 19.66 6.69
CA LYS A 172 -7.70 19.06 6.98
C LYS A 172 -7.62 17.62 7.47
N TRP A 173 -6.74 16.82 6.88
CA TRP A 173 -6.79 15.36 7.02
C TRP A 173 -5.58 14.73 7.69
N HIS A 174 -4.41 15.40 7.75
CA HIS A 174 -3.25 14.80 8.39
C HIS A 174 -3.49 14.65 9.89
N GLY A 175 -3.34 13.40 10.37
CA GLY A 175 -3.60 13.07 11.78
C GLY A 175 -5.07 12.85 12.13
N HIS A 176 -5.99 12.91 11.15
CA HIS A 176 -7.41 12.70 11.38
C HIS A 176 -7.68 11.32 12.00
N ASP A 177 -8.67 11.27 12.92
CA ASP A 177 -9.05 10.08 13.69
C ASP A 177 -7.83 9.40 14.34
N ASP A 178 -7.10 10.17 15.16
CA ASP A 178 -5.90 9.72 15.88
C ASP A 178 -4.84 9.09 14.96
N GLY A 179 -4.59 9.73 13.81
CA GLY A 179 -3.61 9.33 12.82
C GLY A 179 -4.02 8.14 11.94
N ARG A 180 -5.31 7.79 11.89
CA ARG A 180 -5.81 6.79 10.95
C ARG A 180 -5.61 7.23 9.50
N ILE A 181 -5.84 8.51 9.21
CA ILE A 181 -5.55 9.15 7.94
C ILE A 181 -4.30 10.01 8.10
N ARG A 182 -3.33 9.81 7.21
CA ARG A 182 -2.10 10.59 7.11
C ARG A 182 -1.93 11.10 5.69
N ILE A 183 -1.39 12.30 5.58
CA ILE A 183 -1.05 12.89 4.29
C ILE A 183 0.46 12.91 4.17
N ASP A 184 0.95 12.50 3.02
CA ASP A 184 2.35 12.57 2.61
C ASP A 184 2.47 13.54 1.41
N ALA A 185 3.60 14.15 1.21
CA ALA A 185 3.93 14.79 -0.04
C ALA A 185 4.26 13.72 -1.10
N GLY A 186 4.19 14.07 -2.39
CA GLY A 186 4.50 13.10 -3.42
C GLY A 186 4.82 13.73 -4.77
N ILE A 187 5.60 13.03 -5.54
CA ILE A 187 5.79 13.27 -6.97
C ILE A 187 5.50 11.97 -7.71
N TRP A 188 5.01 12.05 -8.95
CA TRP A 188 4.83 10.83 -9.73
C TRP A 188 6.18 10.15 -9.95
N ALA A 189 7.12 10.83 -10.60
CA ALA A 189 8.48 10.38 -10.80
C ALA A 189 9.41 11.58 -11.04
N GLU A 190 10.72 11.33 -11.09
CA GLU A 190 11.72 12.36 -11.33
C GLU A 190 11.46 13.11 -12.65
N TYR A 191 11.17 12.39 -13.72
CA TYR A 191 10.98 12.96 -15.07
C TYR A 191 9.65 13.71 -15.26
N THR A 192 8.77 13.74 -14.28
CA THR A 192 7.47 14.46 -14.33
C THR A 192 7.49 15.79 -13.62
N SER A 193 8.63 16.22 -13.10
CA SER A 193 8.78 17.47 -12.34
C SER A 193 10.25 17.88 -12.31
N ASN A 194 10.58 18.95 -11.61
CA ASN A 194 11.95 19.46 -11.51
C ASN A 194 12.37 19.77 -10.05
N HIS A 195 13.62 20.16 -9.89
CA HIS A 195 14.23 20.39 -8.58
C HIS A 195 13.54 21.47 -7.74
N LEU A 196 12.93 22.50 -8.35
CA LEU A 196 12.23 23.56 -7.61
C LEU A 196 11.03 22.97 -6.85
N LEU A 197 10.26 22.10 -7.51
CA LEU A 197 9.16 21.40 -6.88
C LEU A 197 9.67 20.41 -5.82
N TRP A 198 10.73 19.65 -6.09
CA TRP A 198 11.25 18.64 -5.14
C TRP A 198 11.73 19.27 -3.84
N GLU A 199 12.52 20.36 -3.94
CA GLU A 199 13.03 21.08 -2.76
C GLU A 199 11.91 21.72 -1.94
N SER A 200 10.91 22.28 -2.61
CA SER A 200 9.75 22.88 -1.96
C SER A 200 8.88 21.85 -1.24
N LEU A 201 8.59 20.72 -1.90
CA LEU A 201 7.83 19.62 -1.29
C LEU A 201 8.60 18.99 -0.11
N ALA A 202 9.91 18.78 -0.25
CA ALA A 202 10.75 18.27 0.83
C ALA A 202 10.82 19.26 2.01
N GLY A 203 10.90 20.56 1.73
CA GLY A 203 10.85 21.62 2.74
C GLY A 203 9.53 21.62 3.52
N TYR A 204 8.41 21.61 2.80
CA TYR A 204 7.07 21.53 3.40
C TYR A 204 6.88 20.23 4.20
N ALA A 205 7.27 19.09 3.63
CA ALA A 205 7.16 17.80 4.30
C ALA A 205 7.97 17.77 5.61
N ASN A 206 9.18 18.35 5.62
CA ASN A 206 9.99 18.47 6.82
C ASN A 206 9.35 19.38 7.86
N GLU A 207 8.79 20.52 7.46
CA GLU A 207 8.08 21.44 8.36
C GLU A 207 6.85 20.80 9.02
N LYS A 208 6.05 20.09 8.23
CA LYS A 208 4.82 19.43 8.71
C LYS A 208 5.08 18.07 9.38
N GLY A 209 6.29 17.51 9.28
CA GLY A 209 6.62 16.19 9.80
C GLY A 209 5.94 15.04 9.05
N ILE A 210 5.68 15.22 7.75
CA ILE A 210 5.06 14.23 6.86
C ILE A 210 6.10 13.51 5.99
N GLY A 211 5.71 12.40 5.37
CA GLY A 211 6.55 11.61 4.46
C GLY A 211 6.50 12.08 3.00
N MET A 212 7.25 11.36 2.16
CA MET A 212 7.31 11.52 0.71
C MET A 212 7.04 10.19 0.02
N GLN A 213 6.24 10.19 -1.06
CA GLN A 213 6.01 9.03 -1.91
C GLN A 213 6.38 9.33 -3.36
N LEU A 214 7.02 8.37 -4.06
CA LEU A 214 7.38 8.52 -5.47
C LEU A 214 7.61 7.17 -6.16
N HIS A 215 7.59 7.18 -7.50
CA HIS A 215 8.18 6.11 -8.31
C HIS A 215 9.66 6.41 -8.56
N LEU A 216 10.48 5.37 -8.56
CA LEU A 216 11.93 5.52 -8.72
C LEU A 216 12.52 4.33 -9.48
N ALA A 217 13.23 4.63 -10.56
CA ALA A 217 14.03 3.67 -11.34
C ALA A 217 13.25 2.37 -11.64
N GLN A 218 12.04 2.50 -12.19
CA GLN A 218 11.16 1.37 -12.48
C GLN A 218 11.60 0.61 -13.74
N SER A 219 12.23 1.30 -14.70
CA SER A 219 12.71 0.71 -15.94
C SER A 219 14.13 1.16 -16.28
N GLN A 220 14.79 0.41 -17.14
CA GLN A 220 16.12 0.76 -17.63
C GLN A 220 16.08 2.07 -18.46
N GLU A 221 15.05 2.23 -19.29
CA GLU A 221 14.83 3.43 -20.10
C GLU A 221 14.72 4.69 -19.23
N GLU A 222 13.98 4.63 -18.13
CA GLU A 222 13.84 5.71 -17.16
C GLU A 222 15.20 6.09 -16.55
N SER A 223 15.99 5.11 -16.13
CA SER A 223 17.29 5.31 -15.50
C SER A 223 18.32 5.88 -16.49
N GLU A 224 18.36 5.35 -17.71
CA GLU A 224 19.23 5.85 -18.78
C GLU A 224 18.87 7.27 -19.20
N SER A 225 17.58 7.57 -19.34
CA SER A 225 17.10 8.92 -19.68
C SER A 225 17.51 9.96 -18.62
N CYS A 226 17.45 9.64 -17.34
CA CYS A 226 17.91 10.53 -16.28
C CYS A 226 19.42 10.79 -16.39
N LEU A 227 20.20 9.72 -16.57
CA LEU A 227 21.66 9.81 -16.71
C LEU A 227 22.07 10.64 -17.93
N ASP A 228 21.41 10.44 -19.07
CA ASP A 228 21.69 11.19 -20.33
C ASP A 228 21.36 12.68 -20.20
N ARG A 229 20.30 13.04 -19.50
CA ARG A 229 19.88 14.43 -19.30
C ARG A 229 20.72 15.17 -18.26
N THR A 230 21.14 14.50 -17.20
CA THR A 230 21.67 15.16 -16.00
C THR A 230 23.11 14.76 -15.67
N GLY A 231 23.60 13.66 -16.22
CA GLY A 231 24.90 13.07 -15.84
C GLY A 231 24.86 12.36 -14.46
N LEU A 232 23.70 12.26 -13.82
CA LEU A 232 23.51 11.65 -12.50
C LEU A 232 22.47 10.54 -12.58
N SER A 233 22.58 9.56 -11.69
CA SER A 233 21.47 8.62 -11.48
C SER A 233 20.29 9.32 -10.79
N GLN A 234 19.08 8.75 -10.87
CA GLN A 234 17.91 9.32 -10.20
C GLN A 234 18.11 9.43 -8.67
N ALA A 235 18.75 8.44 -8.06
CA ALA A 235 19.03 8.47 -6.63
C ALA A 235 20.03 9.58 -6.25
N GLU A 236 21.08 9.77 -7.05
CA GLU A 236 22.04 10.86 -6.88
C GLU A 236 21.36 12.23 -7.06
N LEU A 237 20.62 12.39 -8.15
CA LEU A 237 19.93 13.65 -8.48
C LEU A 237 18.95 14.06 -7.38
N LEU A 238 18.02 13.20 -7.01
CA LEU A 238 17.04 13.48 -5.96
C LEU A 238 17.66 13.69 -4.57
N SER A 239 18.78 13.00 -4.30
CA SER A 239 19.57 13.22 -3.08
C SER A 239 20.22 14.61 -3.06
N CYS A 240 20.77 15.10 -4.19
CA CYS A 240 21.34 16.45 -4.28
C CYS A 240 20.29 17.53 -3.97
N HIS A 241 19.05 17.30 -4.37
CA HIS A 241 17.91 18.20 -4.12
C HIS A 241 17.12 17.88 -2.84
N ARG A 242 17.74 17.11 -1.92
CA ARG A 242 17.23 16.85 -0.55
C ARG A 242 15.87 16.14 -0.49
N LEU A 243 15.39 15.50 -1.56
CA LEU A 243 14.10 14.83 -1.57
C LEU A 243 14.01 13.73 -0.49
N PHE A 244 15.13 13.08 -0.20
CA PHE A 244 15.23 12.02 0.82
C PHE A 244 15.51 12.54 2.24
N SER A 245 15.39 13.86 2.50
CA SER A 245 15.58 14.43 3.84
C SER A 245 14.44 14.13 4.81
N VAL A 246 13.32 13.61 4.31
CA VAL A 246 12.13 13.17 5.07
C VAL A 246 11.91 11.66 4.90
N PRO A 247 11.10 11.01 5.77
CA PRO A 247 10.74 9.61 5.57
C PRO A 247 10.16 9.39 4.18
N THR A 248 10.81 8.56 3.37
CA THR A 248 10.45 8.41 1.95
C THR A 248 10.14 6.96 1.63
N THR A 249 9.05 6.76 0.88
CA THR A 249 8.72 5.49 0.19
C THR A 249 8.93 5.66 -1.31
N ALA A 250 9.76 4.79 -1.88
CA ALA A 250 10.08 4.79 -3.32
C ALA A 250 9.61 3.47 -3.94
N THR A 251 8.70 3.53 -4.90
CA THR A 251 8.16 2.35 -5.59
C THR A 251 8.95 2.04 -6.84
N GLY A 252 9.21 0.75 -7.05
CA GLY A 252 10.03 0.24 -8.15
C GLY A 252 11.44 -0.08 -7.67
N CYS A 253 12.34 0.88 -7.69
CA CYS A 253 13.75 0.69 -7.28
C CYS A 253 14.42 -0.49 -7.98
N ALA A 254 14.02 -0.77 -9.23
CA ALA A 254 14.39 -1.99 -9.96
C ALA A 254 15.74 -1.82 -10.69
N CYS A 255 15.93 -0.69 -11.36
CA CYS A 255 17.06 -0.40 -12.23
C CYS A 255 18.08 0.54 -11.56
N MET A 256 18.54 0.15 -10.36
CA MET A 256 19.49 0.93 -9.56
C MET A 256 20.86 0.26 -9.47
N SER A 257 21.92 1.05 -9.48
CA SER A 257 23.27 0.62 -9.19
C SER A 257 23.45 0.26 -7.70
N GLU A 258 24.58 -0.33 -7.35
CA GLU A 258 24.95 -0.54 -5.93
C GLU A 258 25.15 0.79 -5.19
N SER A 259 25.70 1.82 -5.87
CA SER A 259 25.84 3.16 -5.32
C SER A 259 24.50 3.80 -4.98
N ASP A 260 23.51 3.67 -5.88
CA ASP A 260 22.15 4.19 -5.65
C ASP A 260 21.50 3.57 -4.43
N ARG A 261 21.56 2.23 -4.31
CA ARG A 261 21.04 1.53 -3.15
C ARG A 261 21.74 1.96 -1.84
N LYS A 262 23.05 2.23 -1.88
CA LYS A 262 23.77 2.77 -0.70
C LYS A 262 23.30 4.18 -0.33
N ILE A 263 23.02 5.04 -1.32
CA ILE A 263 22.45 6.37 -1.07
C ILE A 263 21.08 6.21 -0.38
N LEU A 264 20.19 5.43 -0.96
CA LEU A 264 18.84 5.22 -0.40
C LEU A 264 18.87 4.55 0.98
N GLY A 265 19.79 3.59 1.19
CA GLY A 265 19.99 2.95 2.50
C GLY A 265 20.48 3.94 3.57
N LYS A 266 21.38 4.88 3.20
CA LYS A 266 21.85 5.95 4.10
C LYS A 266 20.70 6.86 4.57
N TYR A 267 19.77 7.17 3.67
CA TYR A 267 18.58 7.97 3.98
C TYR A 267 17.42 7.13 4.55
N LYS A 268 17.59 5.82 4.72
CA LYS A 268 16.58 4.88 5.21
C LYS A 268 15.29 4.90 4.39
N VAL A 269 15.43 5.11 3.09
CA VAL A 269 14.29 5.05 2.16
C VAL A 269 13.68 3.65 2.20
N SER A 270 12.36 3.58 2.23
CA SER A 270 11.62 2.33 2.10
C SER A 270 11.35 2.05 0.62
N ALA A 271 11.95 0.99 0.08
CA ALA A 271 11.59 0.51 -1.25
C ALA A 271 10.24 -0.24 -1.18
N VAL A 272 9.37 0.00 -2.15
CA VAL A 272 8.12 -0.76 -2.29
C VAL A 272 8.23 -1.64 -3.52
N ALA A 273 8.24 -2.96 -3.31
CA ALA A 273 8.26 -3.95 -4.37
C ALA A 273 6.85 -4.22 -4.89
N THR A 274 6.67 -4.13 -6.20
CA THR A 274 5.42 -4.40 -6.91
C THR A 274 5.66 -5.46 -8.00
N PRO A 275 5.97 -6.71 -7.64
CA PRO A 275 6.49 -7.71 -8.57
C PRO A 275 5.51 -8.08 -9.69
N ILE A 276 4.20 -8.07 -9.43
CA ILE A 276 3.18 -8.38 -10.44
C ILE A 276 3.09 -7.24 -11.46
N ALA A 277 3.03 -5.99 -11.00
CA ALA A 277 3.02 -4.82 -11.87
C ALA A 277 4.30 -4.74 -12.72
N ALA A 278 5.47 -4.98 -12.14
CA ALA A 278 6.74 -5.03 -12.85
C ALA A 278 6.73 -6.12 -13.94
N ALA A 279 6.32 -7.34 -13.59
CA ALA A 279 6.27 -8.46 -14.53
C ALA A 279 5.27 -8.21 -15.68
N LYS A 280 4.09 -7.65 -15.38
CA LYS A 280 3.08 -7.30 -16.38
C LYS A 280 3.59 -6.21 -17.35
N ALA A 281 4.36 -5.25 -16.85
CA ALA A 281 4.99 -4.21 -17.66
C ALA A 281 6.27 -4.68 -18.40
N GLY A 282 6.71 -5.93 -18.22
CA GLY A 282 7.96 -6.44 -18.77
C GLY A 282 9.22 -5.85 -18.14
N ASN A 283 9.09 -5.22 -16.97
CA ASN A 283 10.19 -4.61 -16.23
C ASN A 283 10.82 -5.61 -15.24
N PRO A 284 12.10 -5.41 -14.85
CA PRO A 284 12.69 -6.16 -13.75
C PRO A 284 11.98 -5.83 -12.43
N GLY A 285 11.95 -6.79 -11.52
CA GLY A 285 11.45 -6.56 -10.16
C GLY A 285 12.48 -5.87 -9.27
N THR A 286 12.01 -5.30 -8.16
CA THR A 286 12.88 -4.73 -7.12
C THR A 286 13.90 -5.78 -6.64
N PRO A 287 15.22 -5.48 -6.62
CA PRO A 287 16.25 -6.37 -6.10
C PRO A 287 16.20 -6.41 -4.57
N VAL A 288 15.31 -7.24 -4.02
CA VAL A 288 14.94 -7.25 -2.60
C VAL A 288 16.14 -7.50 -1.69
N LEU A 289 16.95 -8.53 -1.99
CA LEU A 289 18.06 -8.91 -1.11
C LEU A 289 19.17 -7.86 -1.09
N GLU A 290 19.48 -7.27 -2.25
CA GLU A 290 20.47 -6.22 -2.40
C GLU A 290 20.01 -4.93 -1.72
N SER A 291 18.73 -4.59 -1.82
CA SER A 291 18.15 -3.42 -1.15
C SER A 291 18.21 -3.57 0.37
N VAL A 292 17.86 -4.74 0.90
CA VAL A 292 17.99 -5.05 2.34
C VAL A 292 19.46 -5.00 2.79
N LYS A 293 20.39 -5.57 2.03
CA LYS A 293 21.85 -5.50 2.33
C LYS A 293 22.37 -4.06 2.35
N ALA A 294 21.81 -3.18 1.53
CA ALA A 294 22.14 -1.75 1.51
C ALA A 294 21.53 -0.97 2.68
N GLY A 295 20.71 -1.59 3.52
CA GLY A 295 20.10 -0.96 4.71
C GLY A 295 18.74 -0.33 4.45
N MET A 296 18.14 -0.57 3.29
CA MET A 296 16.78 -0.13 2.98
C MET A 296 15.75 -1.02 3.68
N ASN A 297 14.62 -0.45 4.06
CA ASN A 297 13.42 -1.21 4.36
C ASN A 297 12.77 -1.63 3.03
N VAL A 298 12.29 -2.87 2.91
CA VAL A 298 11.56 -3.31 1.71
C VAL A 298 10.17 -3.75 2.10
N ALA A 299 9.17 -3.05 1.58
CA ALA A 299 7.75 -3.32 1.77
C ALA A 299 7.10 -3.79 0.45
N LEU A 300 5.83 -4.19 0.50
CA LEU A 300 5.08 -4.64 -0.67
C LEU A 300 3.96 -3.68 -1.02
N GLY A 301 3.67 -3.59 -2.31
CA GLY A 301 2.52 -2.89 -2.86
C GLY A 301 1.96 -3.59 -4.09
N THR A 302 0.70 -3.33 -4.40
CA THR A 302 0.08 -3.87 -5.62
C THR A 302 0.35 -2.98 -6.84
N GLY A 303 0.55 -1.68 -6.63
CA GLY A 303 0.34 -0.68 -7.68
C GLY A 303 -1.16 -0.47 -7.91
N GLY A 304 -1.50 0.14 -9.03
CA GLY A 304 -2.88 0.25 -9.48
C GLY A 304 -3.43 -1.08 -10.02
N VAL A 305 -4.75 -1.20 -10.08
CA VAL A 305 -5.37 -2.41 -10.66
C VAL A 305 -5.11 -2.55 -12.16
N ILE A 306 -4.79 -1.47 -12.85
CA ILE A 306 -4.36 -1.52 -14.24
C ILE A 306 -2.99 -2.20 -14.38
N ASP A 307 -2.16 -2.12 -13.33
CA ASP A 307 -0.82 -2.68 -13.30
C ASP A 307 -0.80 -4.12 -12.79
N SER A 308 -1.60 -4.43 -11.76
CA SER A 308 -1.58 -5.73 -11.09
C SER A 308 -2.81 -6.62 -11.36
N GLY A 309 -3.90 -6.03 -11.88
CA GLY A 309 -5.17 -6.73 -12.09
C GLY A 309 -6.09 -6.70 -10.88
N ASN A 310 -5.55 -6.84 -9.68
CA ASN A 310 -6.27 -6.82 -8.41
C ASN A 310 -5.44 -6.24 -7.26
N LEU A 311 -6.03 -6.13 -6.07
CA LEU A 311 -5.40 -5.58 -4.85
C LEU A 311 -5.08 -6.67 -3.80
N ASP A 312 -4.90 -7.93 -4.23
CA ASP A 312 -4.60 -9.07 -3.37
C ASP A 312 -3.10 -9.12 -2.99
N LEU A 313 -2.78 -8.74 -1.75
CA LEU A 313 -1.40 -8.80 -1.25
C LEU A 313 -0.88 -10.24 -1.03
N PHE A 314 -1.73 -11.26 -0.93
CA PHE A 314 -1.25 -12.64 -0.87
C PHE A 314 -0.62 -13.07 -2.21
N GLU A 315 -1.17 -12.61 -3.32
CA GLU A 315 -0.55 -12.81 -4.64
C GLU A 315 0.81 -12.09 -4.72
N VAL A 316 0.90 -10.86 -4.22
CA VAL A 316 2.14 -10.08 -4.20
C VAL A 316 3.21 -10.73 -3.31
N ILE A 317 2.84 -11.19 -2.10
CA ILE A 317 3.72 -11.93 -1.18
C ILE A 317 4.30 -13.16 -1.90
N ARG A 318 3.43 -13.96 -2.51
CA ARG A 318 3.82 -15.18 -3.24
C ARG A 318 4.71 -14.84 -4.43
N ALA A 319 4.33 -13.86 -5.25
CA ALA A 319 5.10 -13.44 -6.42
C ALA A 319 6.49 -12.95 -6.01
N THR A 320 6.61 -12.17 -4.94
CA THR A 320 7.90 -11.70 -4.41
C THR A 320 8.78 -12.87 -4.00
N ALA A 321 8.26 -13.80 -3.20
CA ALA A 321 9.03 -14.94 -2.73
C ALA A 321 9.52 -15.82 -3.90
N LEU A 322 8.68 -16.04 -4.91
CA LEU A 322 9.01 -16.87 -6.07
C LEU A 322 10.00 -16.17 -7.01
N SER A 323 9.82 -14.86 -7.29
CA SER A 323 10.71 -14.12 -8.18
C SER A 323 12.12 -14.00 -7.60
N VAL A 324 12.25 -13.71 -6.29
CA VAL A 324 13.56 -13.66 -5.62
C VAL A 324 14.25 -15.03 -5.66
N ARG A 325 13.53 -16.12 -5.37
CA ARG A 325 14.10 -17.47 -5.43
C ARG A 325 14.54 -17.85 -6.84
N ALA A 326 13.76 -17.48 -7.85
CA ALA A 326 14.10 -17.73 -9.25
C ALA A 326 15.34 -16.94 -9.68
N ALA A 327 15.46 -15.68 -9.29
CA ALA A 327 16.61 -14.82 -9.59
C ALA A 327 17.90 -15.34 -8.91
N GLU A 328 17.81 -15.76 -7.65
CA GLU A 328 18.96 -16.28 -6.89
C GLU A 328 19.31 -17.75 -7.22
N GLY A 329 18.42 -18.48 -7.88
CA GLY A 329 18.58 -19.93 -8.12
C GLY A 329 18.58 -20.77 -6.82
N LYS A 330 17.96 -20.27 -5.73
CA LYS A 330 17.99 -20.89 -4.40
C LYS A 330 16.59 -20.86 -3.78
N ALA A 331 16.11 -22.03 -3.37
CA ALA A 331 14.79 -22.19 -2.75
C ALA A 331 14.64 -21.48 -1.40
N GLU A 332 15.74 -21.24 -0.69
CA GLU A 332 15.79 -20.58 0.61
C GLU A 332 16.08 -19.06 0.55
N ALA A 333 16.24 -18.47 -0.63
CA ALA A 333 16.70 -17.08 -0.80
C ALA A 333 15.80 -16.05 -0.10
N LEU A 334 14.49 -16.22 -0.14
CA LEU A 334 13.54 -15.42 0.63
C LEU A 334 12.58 -16.35 1.37
N PRO A 335 12.81 -16.63 2.67
CA PRO A 335 11.93 -17.47 3.47
C PRO A 335 10.53 -16.90 3.61
N ALA A 336 9.50 -17.75 3.75
CA ALA A 336 8.11 -17.34 3.91
C ALA A 336 7.89 -16.28 5.02
N PRO A 337 8.50 -16.40 6.23
CA PRO A 337 8.39 -15.37 7.25
C PRO A 337 8.86 -13.99 6.77
N ALA A 338 9.97 -13.93 6.04
CA ALA A 338 10.50 -12.65 5.53
C ALA A 338 9.58 -12.01 4.50
N ALA A 339 8.99 -12.80 3.59
CA ALA A 339 8.01 -12.29 2.63
C ALA A 339 6.74 -11.77 3.32
N LEU A 340 6.25 -12.45 4.37
CA LEU A 340 5.10 -11.99 5.17
C LEU A 340 5.42 -10.70 5.95
N MET A 341 6.65 -10.57 6.47
CA MET A 341 7.08 -9.33 7.13
C MET A 341 7.04 -8.13 6.20
N MET A 342 7.33 -8.30 4.91
CA MET A 342 7.29 -7.21 3.94
C MET A 342 5.88 -6.62 3.76
N ALA A 343 4.82 -7.43 3.91
CA ALA A 343 3.43 -7.01 3.83
C ALA A 343 2.83 -6.60 5.19
N THR A 344 3.59 -6.65 6.27
CA THR A 344 3.15 -6.37 7.65
C THR A 344 4.12 -5.42 8.35
N VAL A 345 5.14 -5.91 9.03
CA VAL A 345 6.11 -5.12 9.83
C VAL A 345 6.85 -4.09 8.98
N CYS A 346 7.37 -4.50 7.81
CA CYS A 346 8.06 -3.58 6.91
C CYS A 346 7.10 -2.56 6.30
N GLY A 347 5.87 -2.98 5.99
CA GLY A 347 4.81 -2.08 5.56
C GLY A 347 4.46 -1.03 6.61
N ALA A 348 4.30 -1.43 7.86
CA ALA A 348 4.06 -0.52 8.98
C ALA A 348 5.20 0.50 9.14
N ARG A 349 6.45 0.05 8.99
CA ARG A 349 7.63 0.92 9.02
C ARG A 349 7.62 1.91 7.87
N ALA A 350 7.31 1.47 6.65
CA ALA A 350 7.23 2.32 5.47
C ALA A 350 6.18 3.43 5.61
N GLN A 351 5.05 3.13 6.24
CA GLN A 351 3.98 4.10 6.51
C GLN A 351 4.19 4.92 7.80
N GLY A 352 5.31 4.76 8.50
CA GLY A 352 5.55 5.44 9.79
C GLY A 352 4.62 4.98 10.91
N ARG A 353 4.07 3.75 10.85
CA ARG A 353 3.07 3.18 11.78
C ARG A 353 3.61 2.00 12.61
N ALA A 354 4.94 1.81 12.66
CA ALA A 354 5.56 0.65 13.29
C ALA A 354 5.23 0.50 14.78
N ASP A 355 4.91 1.61 15.47
CA ASP A 355 4.55 1.61 16.88
C ASP A 355 3.08 1.22 17.14
N SER A 356 2.25 1.20 16.09
CA SER A 356 0.80 0.98 16.22
C SER A 356 0.26 -0.24 15.46
N CYS A 357 0.92 -0.72 14.41
CA CYS A 357 0.44 -1.85 13.63
C CYS A 357 1.58 -2.68 12.99
N GLY A 358 1.22 -3.71 12.23
CA GLY A 358 2.15 -4.62 11.55
C GLY A 358 2.49 -5.87 12.35
N MET A 359 2.12 -5.93 13.64
CA MET A 359 2.26 -7.11 14.50
C MET A 359 0.99 -7.30 15.34
N LEU A 360 0.70 -8.54 15.73
CA LEU A 360 -0.27 -8.81 16.80
C LEU A 360 0.48 -8.82 18.13
N LYS A 361 0.36 -7.71 18.86
CA LYS A 361 1.05 -7.48 20.13
C LYS A 361 0.18 -6.61 21.03
N GLU A 362 0.23 -6.88 22.33
CA GLU A 362 -0.47 -6.06 23.34
C GLU A 362 -0.09 -4.58 23.22
N GLY A 363 -1.09 -3.71 23.27
CA GLY A 363 -0.98 -2.27 23.13
C GLY A 363 -1.01 -1.74 21.68
N MET A 364 -0.81 -2.59 20.69
CA MET A 364 -0.98 -2.22 19.27
C MET A 364 -2.46 -2.15 18.89
N ASP A 365 -2.74 -1.45 17.80
CA ASP A 365 -4.08 -1.38 17.25
C ASP A 365 -4.55 -2.78 16.82
N ALA A 366 -5.81 -3.08 17.08
CA ALA A 366 -6.42 -4.33 16.67
C ALA A 366 -6.75 -4.31 15.17
N ASP A 367 -5.69 -4.29 14.35
CA ASP A 367 -5.73 -4.44 12.89
C ASP A 367 -5.47 -5.91 12.59
N ILE A 368 -6.51 -6.66 12.28
CA ILE A 368 -6.47 -8.12 12.23
C ILE A 368 -7.15 -8.62 10.96
N ALA A 369 -6.51 -9.56 10.25
CA ALA A 369 -7.16 -10.38 9.25
C ALA A 369 -7.31 -11.82 9.78
N LEU A 370 -8.52 -12.37 9.67
CA LEU A 370 -8.80 -13.77 9.97
C LEU A 370 -8.96 -14.54 8.65
N LEU A 371 -8.19 -15.60 8.48
CA LEU A 371 -8.26 -16.50 7.32
C LEU A 371 -8.90 -17.82 7.73
N ASP A 372 -9.84 -18.29 6.91
CA ASP A 372 -10.42 -19.63 7.04
C ASP A 372 -9.46 -20.69 6.46
N PHE A 373 -8.90 -21.52 7.33
CA PHE A 373 -7.96 -22.59 6.97
C PHE A 373 -8.65 -23.94 6.73
N SER A 374 -9.97 -23.96 6.58
CA SER A 374 -10.73 -25.17 6.25
C SER A 374 -10.78 -25.49 4.75
N ALA A 375 -10.34 -24.56 3.90
CA ALA A 375 -10.36 -24.73 2.45
C ALA A 375 -9.41 -25.86 1.98
N PRO A 376 -9.78 -26.67 0.96
CA PRO A 376 -9.00 -27.84 0.52
C PRO A 376 -7.54 -27.55 0.15
N HIS A 377 -7.24 -26.36 -0.38
CA HIS A 377 -5.88 -25.97 -0.77
C HIS A 377 -5.00 -25.54 0.44
N LEU A 378 -5.56 -25.43 1.62
CA LEU A 378 -4.87 -25.12 2.87
C LEU A 378 -4.71 -26.37 3.79
N ILE A 379 -5.29 -27.50 3.41
CA ILE A 379 -5.26 -28.77 4.15
C ILE A 379 -4.47 -29.83 3.37
N PRO A 380 -3.52 -30.55 4.03
CA PRO A 380 -3.07 -30.37 5.42
C PRO A 380 -2.12 -29.16 5.58
N CYS A 381 -2.14 -28.51 6.72
CA CYS A 381 -1.25 -27.40 7.05
C CYS A 381 -0.13 -27.88 7.99
N HIS A 382 1.05 -28.15 7.48
CA HIS A 382 2.21 -28.54 8.28
C HIS A 382 3.04 -27.35 8.78
N ASN A 383 2.94 -26.20 8.10
CA ASN A 383 3.63 -24.96 8.45
C ASN A 383 2.74 -23.77 8.08
N VAL A 384 2.22 -23.08 9.09
CA VAL A 384 1.28 -21.96 8.93
C VAL A 384 1.90 -20.81 8.15
N LEU A 385 3.15 -20.44 8.45
CA LEU A 385 3.83 -19.32 7.75
C LEU A 385 4.08 -19.66 6.28
N SER A 386 4.45 -20.89 5.98
CA SER A 386 4.60 -21.35 4.60
C SER A 386 3.26 -21.36 3.86
N SER A 387 2.19 -21.84 4.52
CA SER A 387 0.84 -21.84 3.94
C SER A 387 0.32 -20.43 3.68
N LEU A 388 0.55 -19.49 4.58
CA LEU A 388 0.20 -18.08 4.37
C LEU A 388 0.93 -17.47 3.16
N CYS A 389 2.20 -17.81 2.96
CA CYS A 389 3.01 -17.25 1.87
C CYS A 389 2.70 -17.90 0.51
N PHE A 390 2.50 -19.22 0.46
CA PHE A 390 2.48 -19.96 -0.82
C PHE A 390 1.11 -20.53 -1.20
N ASN A 391 0.21 -20.73 -0.24
CA ASN A 391 -1.06 -21.40 -0.46
C ASN A 391 -2.27 -20.48 -0.28
N ALA A 392 -2.24 -19.60 0.75
CA ALA A 392 -3.33 -18.68 1.03
C ALA A 392 -3.53 -17.65 -0.07
N LYS A 393 -4.75 -17.16 -0.17
CA LYS A 393 -5.23 -16.16 -1.14
C LYS A 393 -6.11 -15.15 -0.39
N GLY A 394 -6.27 -13.97 -0.93
CA GLY A 394 -7.21 -12.98 -0.36
C GLY A 394 -8.65 -13.51 -0.25
N GLY A 395 -9.03 -14.46 -1.14
CA GLY A 395 -10.31 -15.15 -1.06
C GLY A 395 -10.56 -15.95 0.23
N ASP A 396 -9.52 -16.35 0.94
CA ASP A 396 -9.60 -17.12 2.18
C ASP A 396 -9.83 -16.23 3.43
N VAL A 397 -9.76 -14.90 3.27
CA VAL A 397 -10.03 -13.96 4.36
C VAL A 397 -11.51 -13.98 4.71
N ALA A 398 -11.82 -14.41 5.92
CA ALA A 398 -13.17 -14.44 6.48
C ALA A 398 -13.55 -13.11 7.15
N MET A 399 -12.58 -12.40 7.74
CA MET A 399 -12.83 -11.15 8.44
C MET A 399 -11.61 -10.21 8.36
N THR A 400 -11.89 -8.92 8.22
CA THR A 400 -10.89 -7.84 8.35
C THR A 400 -11.37 -6.81 9.35
N MET A 401 -10.50 -6.51 10.32
CA MET A 401 -10.75 -5.60 11.41
C MET A 401 -9.70 -4.49 11.41
N VAL A 402 -10.12 -3.24 11.60
CA VAL A 402 -9.26 -2.06 11.77
C VAL A 402 -9.57 -1.38 13.09
N ARG A 403 -8.58 -1.25 13.96
CA ARG A 403 -8.73 -0.66 15.29
C ARG A 403 -9.94 -1.24 16.04
N GLY A 404 -10.06 -2.56 16.04
CA GLY A 404 -11.13 -3.28 16.73
C GLY A 404 -12.51 -3.24 16.06
N LYS A 405 -12.66 -2.50 14.96
CA LYS A 405 -13.92 -2.45 14.19
C LYS A 405 -13.86 -3.43 13.03
N VAL A 406 -14.84 -4.32 12.94
CA VAL A 406 -15.00 -5.24 11.81
C VAL A 406 -15.47 -4.41 10.60
N LEU A 407 -14.66 -4.36 9.54
CA LEU A 407 -14.96 -3.64 8.30
C LEU A 407 -15.32 -4.58 7.15
N TYR A 408 -14.95 -5.86 7.26
CA TYR A 408 -15.36 -6.92 6.34
C TYR A 408 -15.56 -8.22 7.13
N GLN A 409 -16.63 -8.93 6.85
CA GLN A 409 -16.88 -10.27 7.38
C GLN A 409 -17.75 -11.08 6.41
N ASN A 410 -17.25 -12.21 5.91
CA ASN A 410 -17.99 -13.19 5.11
C ASN A 410 -18.84 -12.57 3.99
N GLY A 411 -18.23 -11.65 3.20
CA GLY A 411 -18.89 -10.98 2.07
C GLY A 411 -19.70 -9.74 2.44
N GLN A 412 -19.76 -9.37 3.72
CA GLN A 412 -20.48 -8.18 4.18
C GLN A 412 -19.49 -7.06 4.56
N PHE A 413 -19.86 -5.84 4.23
CA PHE A 413 -19.10 -4.63 4.52
C PHE A 413 -19.96 -3.70 5.41
N PRO A 414 -19.75 -3.66 6.73
CA PRO A 414 -20.59 -2.86 7.63
C PRO A 414 -20.59 -1.35 7.35
N THR A 415 -19.53 -0.83 6.72
CA THR A 415 -19.33 0.59 6.45
C THR A 415 -19.45 0.96 4.95
N ILE A 416 -19.63 -0.02 4.08
CA ILE A 416 -19.73 0.20 2.64
C ILE A 416 -21.01 -0.44 2.12
N ASP A 417 -21.92 0.37 1.54
CA ASP A 417 -22.96 -0.15 0.68
C ASP A 417 -22.36 -0.46 -0.69
N LEU A 418 -21.93 -1.71 -0.89
CA LEU A 418 -21.28 -2.11 -2.13
C LEU A 418 -22.22 -1.96 -3.35
N LYS A 419 -23.53 -2.10 -3.15
CA LYS A 419 -24.51 -1.92 -4.23
C LYS A 419 -24.56 -0.46 -4.68
N GLU A 420 -24.60 0.47 -3.73
CA GLU A 420 -24.55 1.92 -4.02
C GLU A 420 -23.25 2.29 -4.73
N VAL A 421 -22.09 1.78 -4.25
CA VAL A 421 -20.78 2.04 -4.87
C VAL A 421 -20.74 1.52 -6.32
N VAL A 422 -21.24 0.32 -6.57
CA VAL A 422 -21.29 -0.25 -7.93
C VAL A 422 -22.26 0.54 -8.81
N GLU A 423 -23.41 0.97 -8.29
CA GLU A 423 -24.36 1.82 -9.01
C GLU A 423 -23.72 3.15 -9.41
N GLU A 424 -23.03 3.82 -8.49
CA GLU A 424 -22.32 5.08 -8.74
C GLU A 424 -21.23 4.92 -9.82
N LEU A 425 -20.48 3.83 -9.77
CA LEU A 425 -19.49 3.53 -10.80
C LEU A 425 -20.13 3.30 -12.17
N THR A 426 -21.19 2.49 -12.24
CA THR A 426 -21.79 2.08 -13.51
C THR A 426 -22.65 3.16 -14.15
N THR A 427 -23.30 4.01 -13.36
CA THR A 427 -24.20 5.06 -13.84
C THR A 427 -23.54 6.43 -14.00
N TYR A 428 -22.44 6.69 -13.28
CA TYR A 428 -21.76 7.97 -13.32
C TYR A 428 -20.30 7.86 -13.78
N ALA A 429 -19.43 7.14 -13.03
CA ALA A 429 -17.98 7.19 -13.26
C ALA A 429 -17.60 6.57 -14.61
N ILE A 430 -18.05 5.35 -14.91
CA ILE A 430 -17.73 4.66 -16.17
C ILE A 430 -18.29 5.43 -17.37
N PRO A 431 -19.56 5.86 -17.42
CA PRO A 431 -20.04 6.71 -18.50
C PRO A 431 -19.24 8.01 -18.69
N LYS A 432 -18.85 8.65 -17.60
CA LYS A 432 -18.02 9.87 -17.66
C LYS A 432 -16.66 9.63 -18.31
N LEU A 433 -16.01 8.52 -17.98
CA LEU A 433 -14.68 8.18 -18.48
C LEU A 433 -14.71 7.66 -19.93
N PHE A 434 -15.77 6.89 -20.30
CA PHE A 434 -15.78 6.11 -21.53
C PHE A 434 -16.76 6.56 -22.59
N ASN A 435 -17.80 7.35 -22.24
CA ASN A 435 -18.66 7.89 -23.29
C ASN A 435 -17.85 8.90 -24.11
N GLU A 436 -17.90 8.71 -25.42
CA GLU A 436 -17.43 9.71 -26.36
C GLU A 436 -18.33 10.94 -26.20
N ASP A 437 -17.72 12.13 -26.11
CA ASP A 437 -18.47 13.37 -26.16
C ASP A 437 -19.26 13.35 -27.46
N LYS A 438 -20.59 13.27 -27.38
CA LYS A 438 -21.45 13.54 -28.51
C LYS A 438 -21.31 15.03 -28.83
N GLN A 439 -20.31 15.35 -29.68
CA GLN A 439 -20.19 16.66 -30.32
C GLN A 439 -21.34 16.86 -31.28
#